data_6954a3052f32931598ec1b1ce2d3621c
#
_entry.id   6954a3052f32931598ec1b1ce2d3621c
#
_cell.length_a   1.000
_cell.length_b   1.000
_cell.length_c   1.000
_cell.angle_alpha   90.00
_cell.angle_beta   90.00
_cell.angle_gamma   90.00
#
_symmetry.space_group_name_H-M   'P 1'
#
loop_
_entity.id
_entity.type
_entity.pdbx_description
1 polymer ?
#
loop_
_entity_poly.entity_id
_entity_poly.type
_entity_poly.pdbx_seq_one_letter_code
_entity_poly.pdbx_strand_id
1 'polypeptide(L)'
;MRAQFTEATWPDIVRLPAVVFWAVALADGKADSGERSCFLDYLRSPGHVDPLFCMVCDQLSEQGKAALELSAREQDYETYLREAKLVLERSLSVYERRNFLAALLCLGHHVASASGGFFGLGNRVAPVEAERIEKVGALLGLPELLEQA
;
A
#
# COMPACT_ATOMS: atom_id res chain seq x y z
N MET A 1 -12.76 14.09 -2.46
CA MET A 1 -11.43 13.48 -2.20
C MET A 1 -10.57 13.44 -3.46
N ARG A 2 -11.06 12.88 -4.56
CA ARG A 2 -10.31 12.91 -5.82
C ARG A 2 -9.94 14.34 -6.23
N ALA A 3 -10.85 15.28 -6.05
CA ALA A 3 -10.66 16.69 -6.42
C ALA A 3 -9.55 17.40 -5.63
N GLN A 4 -9.08 16.83 -4.53
CA GLN A 4 -7.97 17.37 -3.74
C GLN A 4 -6.62 17.14 -4.41
N PHE A 5 -6.57 16.29 -5.43
CA PHE A 5 -5.34 15.97 -6.16
C PHE A 5 -5.38 16.54 -7.57
N THR A 6 -4.21 16.92 -8.08
CA THR A 6 -4.09 17.40 -9.45
C THR A 6 -4.11 16.22 -10.43
N GLU A 7 -4.34 16.50 -11.70
CA GLU A 7 -4.24 15.49 -12.76
C GLU A 7 -2.84 14.89 -12.85
N ALA A 8 -1.81 15.66 -12.49
CA ALA A 8 -0.43 15.19 -12.51
C ALA A 8 -0.10 14.26 -11.34
N THR A 9 -0.70 14.49 -10.16
CA THR A 9 -0.35 13.74 -8.94
C THR A 9 -1.29 12.56 -8.66
N TRP A 10 -2.51 12.60 -9.17
CA TRP A 10 -3.50 11.54 -8.92
C TRP A 10 -3.04 10.15 -9.35
N PRO A 11 -2.43 9.95 -10.54
CA PRO A 11 -1.96 8.63 -10.94
C PRO A 11 -0.95 8.02 -9.95
N ASP A 12 -0.11 8.84 -9.34
CA ASP A 12 0.87 8.38 -8.36
C ASP A 12 0.18 7.88 -7.08
N ILE A 13 -0.90 8.53 -6.68
CA ILE A 13 -1.68 8.11 -5.51
C ILE A 13 -2.42 6.79 -5.80
N VAL A 14 -2.98 6.65 -7.00
CA VAL A 14 -3.67 5.42 -7.40
C VAL A 14 -2.72 4.22 -7.38
N ARG A 15 -1.44 4.42 -7.70
CA ARG A 15 -0.43 3.35 -7.72
C ARG A 15 0.09 2.95 -6.35
N LEU A 16 -0.18 3.74 -5.31
CA LEU A 16 0.36 3.47 -3.97
C LEU A 16 0.09 2.05 -3.45
N PRO A 17 -1.13 1.50 -3.55
CA PRO A 17 -1.34 0.13 -3.08
C PRO A 17 -0.44 -0.90 -3.77
N ALA A 18 -0.19 -0.75 -5.07
CA ALA A 18 0.70 -1.64 -5.80
C ALA A 18 2.16 -1.47 -5.39
N VAL A 19 2.60 -0.24 -5.13
CA VAL A 19 3.96 0.03 -4.64
C VAL A 19 4.15 -0.59 -3.26
N VAL A 20 3.18 -0.44 -2.37
CA VAL A 20 3.21 -1.06 -1.03
C VAL A 20 3.24 -2.58 -1.16
N PHE A 21 2.42 -3.15 -2.03
CA PHE A 21 2.43 -4.58 -2.31
C PHE A 21 3.84 -5.08 -2.65
N TRP A 22 4.48 -4.44 -3.64
CA TRP A 22 5.82 -4.87 -4.08
C TRP A 22 6.87 -4.67 -2.99
N ALA A 23 6.81 -3.55 -2.27
CA ALA A 23 7.76 -3.28 -1.19
C ALA A 23 7.71 -4.38 -0.13
N VAL A 24 6.52 -4.81 0.25
CA VAL A 24 6.33 -5.84 1.29
C VAL A 24 6.61 -7.23 0.73
N ALA A 25 6.06 -7.57 -0.42
CA ALA A 25 6.19 -8.90 -1.01
C ALA A 25 7.64 -9.24 -1.38
N LEU A 26 8.42 -8.26 -1.81
CA LEU A 26 9.82 -8.47 -2.17
C LEU A 26 10.79 -8.40 -0.98
N ALA A 27 10.29 -8.15 0.22
CA ALA A 27 11.14 -8.08 1.40
C ALA A 27 11.90 -9.38 1.67
N ASP A 28 11.30 -10.53 1.31
CA ASP A 28 11.93 -11.86 1.44
C ASP A 28 12.60 -12.33 0.13
N GLY A 29 12.66 -11.47 -0.90
CA GLY A 29 13.33 -11.73 -2.17
C GLY A 29 12.43 -12.03 -3.35
N LYS A 30 11.18 -12.42 -3.15
CA LYS A 30 10.25 -12.70 -4.24
C LYS A 30 8.79 -12.63 -3.81
N ALA A 31 7.94 -12.15 -4.71
CA ALA A 31 6.49 -12.18 -4.55
C ALA A 31 5.95 -13.51 -5.11
N ASP A 32 5.29 -14.32 -4.28
CA ASP A 32 4.71 -15.57 -4.73
C ASP A 32 3.30 -15.35 -5.34
N SER A 33 2.76 -16.42 -5.94
CA SER A 33 1.45 -16.36 -6.59
C SER A 33 0.31 -16.16 -5.58
N GLY A 34 0.47 -16.67 -4.37
CA GLY A 34 -0.52 -16.49 -3.30
C GLY A 34 -0.63 -15.03 -2.87
N GLU A 35 0.51 -14.36 -2.72
CA GLU A 35 0.55 -12.94 -2.40
C GLU A 35 -0.08 -12.09 -3.49
N ARG A 36 0.23 -12.40 -4.75
CA ARG A 36 -0.34 -11.68 -5.91
C ARG A 36 -1.86 -11.85 -6.00
N SER A 37 -2.35 -13.07 -5.84
CA SER A 37 -3.78 -13.33 -5.84
C SER A 37 -4.48 -12.63 -4.70
N CYS A 38 -3.89 -12.67 -3.51
CA CYS A 38 -4.40 -12.00 -2.32
C CYS A 38 -4.54 -10.49 -2.56
N PHE A 39 -3.51 -9.88 -3.15
CA PHE A 39 -3.53 -8.46 -3.47
C PHE A 39 -4.64 -8.11 -4.46
N LEU A 40 -4.75 -8.84 -5.56
CA LEU A 40 -5.77 -8.57 -6.57
C LEU A 40 -7.18 -8.74 -6.01
N ASP A 41 -7.40 -9.76 -5.19
CA ASP A 41 -8.69 -9.98 -4.53
C ASP A 41 -9.00 -8.85 -3.54
N TYR A 42 -8.00 -8.37 -2.81
CA TYR A 42 -8.15 -7.26 -1.87
C TYR A 42 -8.57 -5.97 -2.57
N LEU A 43 -8.02 -5.69 -3.75
CA LEU A 43 -8.39 -4.51 -4.52
C LEU A 43 -9.88 -4.51 -4.91
N ARG A 44 -10.43 -5.68 -5.19
CA ARG A 44 -11.84 -5.82 -5.58
C ARG A 44 -12.79 -5.67 -4.40
N SER A 45 -12.35 -6.05 -3.22
CA SER A 45 -13.16 -6.02 -2.02
C SER A 45 -12.30 -5.67 -0.81
N PRO A 46 -11.84 -4.39 -0.72
CA PRO A 46 -10.99 -3.99 0.38
C PRO A 46 -11.73 -4.09 1.71
N GLY A 47 -11.06 -4.70 2.70
CA GLY A 47 -11.62 -4.85 4.04
C GLY A 47 -11.58 -3.56 4.85
N HIS A 48 -11.42 -2.41 4.22
CA HIS A 48 -11.30 -1.13 4.88
C HIS A 48 -12.35 -0.15 4.39
N VAL A 49 -12.78 0.75 5.26
CA VAL A 49 -13.87 1.67 4.95
C VAL A 49 -13.40 3.09 4.61
N ASP A 50 -12.09 3.33 4.52
CA ASP A 50 -11.60 4.66 4.17
C ASP A 50 -12.02 5.02 2.73
N PRO A 51 -12.75 6.14 2.53
CA PRO A 51 -13.28 6.46 1.20
C PRO A 51 -12.22 6.65 0.12
N LEU A 52 -11.10 7.31 0.46
CA LEU A 52 -10.01 7.53 -0.50
C LEU A 52 -9.35 6.20 -0.88
N PHE A 53 -9.10 5.35 0.10
CA PHE A 53 -8.50 4.04 -0.13
C PHE A 53 -9.41 3.18 -1.03
N CYS A 54 -10.70 3.16 -0.76
CA CYS A 54 -11.66 2.44 -1.59
C CYS A 54 -11.68 2.95 -3.03
N MET A 55 -11.65 4.26 -3.23
CA MET A 55 -11.61 4.87 -4.55
C MET A 55 -10.33 4.48 -5.31
N VAL A 56 -9.21 4.52 -4.64
CA VAL A 56 -7.91 4.14 -5.20
C VAL A 56 -7.90 2.66 -5.59
N CYS A 57 -8.37 1.79 -4.71
CA CYS A 57 -8.46 0.34 -4.98
C CYS A 57 -9.38 0.05 -6.16
N ASP A 58 -10.51 0.74 -6.26
CA ASP A 58 -11.46 0.57 -7.34
C ASP A 58 -10.82 0.92 -8.69
N GLN A 59 -10.14 2.06 -8.78
CA GLN A 59 -9.46 2.45 -10.01
C GLN A 59 -8.32 1.50 -10.36
N LEU A 60 -7.55 1.06 -9.36
CA LEU A 60 -6.44 0.16 -9.59
C LEU A 60 -6.92 -1.23 -10.02
N SER A 61 -8.04 -1.70 -9.48
CA SER A 61 -8.61 -2.99 -9.83
C SER A 61 -9.04 -3.06 -11.31
N GLU A 62 -9.41 -1.93 -11.90
CA GLU A 62 -9.75 -1.86 -13.32
C GLU A 62 -8.54 -2.16 -14.21
N GLN A 63 -7.34 -1.89 -13.74
CA GLN A 63 -6.10 -2.16 -14.45
C GLN A 63 -5.68 -3.64 -14.33
N GLY A 64 -6.21 -4.36 -13.35
CA GLY A 64 -5.94 -5.79 -13.15
C GLY A 64 -4.44 -6.09 -13.03
N LYS A 65 -3.99 -7.13 -13.74
CA LYS A 65 -2.58 -7.55 -13.71
C LYS A 65 -1.61 -6.48 -14.23
N ALA A 66 -2.08 -5.58 -15.09
CA ALA A 66 -1.24 -4.49 -15.60
C ALA A 66 -0.75 -3.56 -14.50
N ALA A 67 -1.54 -3.38 -13.43
CA ALA A 67 -1.16 -2.58 -12.28
C ALA A 67 0.10 -3.17 -11.61
N LEU A 68 0.16 -4.49 -11.46
CA LEU A 68 1.32 -5.17 -10.89
C LEU A 68 2.55 -5.04 -11.76
N GLU A 69 2.39 -5.19 -13.08
CA GLU A 69 3.51 -5.10 -14.01
C GLU A 69 4.13 -3.71 -14.04
N LEU A 70 3.30 -2.66 -14.02
CA LEU A 70 3.78 -1.29 -14.01
C LEU A 70 4.59 -0.99 -12.74
N SER A 71 4.11 -1.46 -11.59
CA SER A 71 4.75 -1.21 -10.30
C SER A 71 5.99 -2.05 -10.08
N ALA A 72 6.09 -3.22 -10.71
CA ALA A 72 7.28 -4.07 -10.63
C ALA A 72 8.51 -3.41 -11.23
N ARG A 73 8.32 -2.38 -12.05
CA ARG A 73 9.42 -1.61 -12.67
C ARG A 73 9.94 -0.51 -11.76
N GLU A 74 9.22 -0.20 -10.67
CA GLU A 74 9.66 0.80 -9.70
C GLU A 74 10.73 0.19 -8.80
N GLN A 75 11.99 0.37 -9.19
CA GLN A 75 13.13 -0.16 -8.43
C GLN A 75 13.41 0.64 -7.16
N ASP A 76 12.96 1.89 -7.09
CA ASP A 76 13.18 2.76 -5.94
C ASP A 76 11.86 3.13 -5.26
N TYR A 77 11.29 2.16 -4.54
CA TYR A 77 10.06 2.37 -3.80
C TYR A 77 10.24 3.44 -2.70
N GLU A 78 11.46 3.60 -2.18
CA GLU A 78 11.72 4.57 -1.10
C GLU A 78 11.53 6.00 -1.59
N THR A 79 12.11 6.34 -2.74
CA THR A 79 11.93 7.67 -3.35
C THR A 79 10.47 7.90 -3.69
N TYR A 80 9.81 6.88 -4.25
CA TYR A 80 8.39 6.97 -4.60
C TYR A 80 7.54 7.30 -3.38
N LEU A 81 7.76 6.60 -2.27
CA LEU A 81 6.98 6.81 -1.04
C LEU A 81 7.27 8.18 -0.42
N ARG A 82 8.50 8.65 -0.46
CA ARG A 82 8.85 10.00 0.03
C ARG A 82 8.13 11.09 -0.76
N GLU A 83 8.11 10.95 -2.07
CA GLU A 83 7.39 11.90 -2.94
C GLU A 83 5.87 11.84 -2.69
N ALA A 84 5.32 10.64 -2.57
CA ALA A 84 3.91 10.45 -2.25
C ALA A 84 3.55 11.10 -0.91
N LYS A 85 4.41 10.98 0.10
CA LYS A 85 4.22 11.65 1.39
C LYS A 85 3.99 13.13 1.20
N LEU A 86 4.83 13.79 0.40
CA LEU A 86 4.71 15.23 0.16
C LEU A 86 3.38 15.58 -0.52
N VAL A 87 2.96 14.78 -1.48
CA VAL A 87 1.67 14.98 -2.16
C VAL A 87 0.52 14.83 -1.17
N LEU A 88 0.55 13.80 -0.34
CA LEU A 88 -0.50 13.57 0.65
C LEU A 88 -0.56 14.70 1.68
N GLU A 89 0.58 15.20 2.12
CA GLU A 89 0.64 16.31 3.08
C GLU A 89 0.01 17.59 2.53
N ARG A 90 0.19 17.85 1.23
CA ARG A 90 -0.39 19.04 0.58
C ARG A 90 -1.87 18.90 0.26
N SER A 91 -2.33 17.67 0.09
CA SER A 91 -3.68 17.40 -0.44
C SER A 91 -4.69 17.00 0.62
N LEU A 92 -4.26 16.46 1.74
CA LEU A 92 -5.14 15.88 2.76
C LEU A 92 -4.90 16.51 4.13
N SER A 93 -5.95 16.55 4.95
CA SER A 93 -5.81 16.88 6.37
C SER A 93 -5.07 15.77 7.12
N VAL A 94 -4.63 16.06 8.33
CA VAL A 94 -3.98 15.07 9.21
C VAL A 94 -4.88 13.85 9.39
N TYR A 95 -6.17 14.08 9.63
CA TYR A 95 -7.14 13.00 9.84
C TYR A 95 -7.29 12.12 8.61
N GLU A 96 -7.45 12.73 7.43
CA GLU A 96 -7.60 12.01 6.17
C GLU A 96 -6.34 11.18 5.84
N ARG A 97 -5.15 11.77 6.04
CA ARG A 97 -3.88 11.07 5.83
C ARG A 97 -3.74 9.86 6.74
N ARG A 98 -4.02 10.05 8.03
CA ARG A 98 -3.92 8.96 9.00
C ARG A 98 -4.78 7.77 8.60
N ASN A 99 -6.02 8.02 8.20
CA ASN A 99 -6.93 6.96 7.82
C ASN A 99 -6.49 6.26 6.53
N PHE A 100 -6.06 7.03 5.54
CA PHE A 100 -5.58 6.48 4.29
C PHE A 100 -4.31 5.64 4.49
N LEU A 101 -3.34 6.14 5.25
CA LEU A 101 -2.10 5.43 5.52
C LEU A 101 -2.34 4.16 6.35
N ALA A 102 -3.25 4.22 7.31
CA ALA A 102 -3.63 3.03 8.08
C ALA A 102 -4.18 1.94 7.16
N ALA A 103 -5.01 2.31 6.18
CA ALA A 103 -5.56 1.38 5.21
C ALA A 103 -4.45 0.77 4.33
N LEU A 104 -3.48 1.57 3.89
CA LEU A 104 -2.34 1.07 3.12
C LEU A 104 -1.52 0.06 3.90
N LEU A 105 -1.27 0.33 5.19
CA LEU A 105 -0.50 -0.59 6.03
C LEU A 105 -1.28 -1.86 6.34
N CYS A 106 -2.60 -1.78 6.50
CA CYS A 106 -3.45 -2.97 6.62
C CYS A 106 -3.35 -3.86 5.38
N LEU A 107 -3.31 -3.26 4.19
CA LEU A 107 -3.06 -3.99 2.96
C LEU A 107 -1.71 -4.72 3.01
N GLY A 108 -0.66 -4.03 3.45
CA GLY A 108 0.67 -4.63 3.59
C GLY A 108 0.66 -5.84 4.51
N HIS A 109 0.03 -5.74 5.66
CA HIS A 109 -0.11 -6.85 6.60
C HIS A 109 -0.93 -8.00 6.01
N HIS A 110 -1.99 -7.69 5.28
CA HIS A 110 -2.85 -8.70 4.66
C HIS A 110 -2.07 -9.51 3.61
N VAL A 111 -1.28 -8.84 2.78
CA VAL A 111 -0.44 -9.48 1.77
C VAL A 111 0.63 -10.35 2.44
N ALA A 112 1.32 -9.82 3.44
CA ALA A 112 2.35 -10.54 4.17
C ALA A 112 1.81 -11.79 4.86
N SER A 113 0.59 -11.72 5.41
CA SER A 113 -0.07 -12.86 6.05
C SER A 113 -0.40 -13.98 5.06
N ALA A 114 -0.61 -13.66 3.79
CA ALA A 114 -0.93 -14.66 2.76
C ALA A 114 0.25 -15.60 2.49
N SER A 115 1.50 -15.09 2.56
CA SER A 115 2.68 -15.94 2.39
C SER A 115 2.96 -16.81 3.61
N GLY A 116 2.59 -16.34 4.81
CA GLY A 116 2.79 -17.07 6.07
C GLY A 116 1.98 -18.33 6.20
N GLY A 117 0.94 -18.53 5.40
CA GLY A 117 0.09 -19.71 5.43
C GLY A 117 0.70 -20.96 4.81
N PHE A 118 1.84 -20.86 4.17
CA PHE A 118 2.48 -21.95 3.44
C PHE A 118 2.76 -23.20 4.30
N PHE A 119 3.12 -23.02 5.57
CA PHE A 119 3.42 -24.13 6.46
C PHE A 119 2.27 -24.50 7.41
N GLY A 120 1.06 -24.03 7.17
CA GLY A 120 -0.06 -24.28 8.06
C GLY A 120 0.06 -23.61 9.42
N LEU A 121 0.99 -22.69 9.57
CA LEU A 121 1.25 -21.98 10.82
C LEU A 121 0.39 -20.72 11.00
N GLY A 122 -0.64 -20.59 10.19
CA GLY A 122 -1.59 -19.49 10.29
C GLY A 122 -1.06 -18.19 9.69
N ASN A 123 -1.70 -17.09 10.04
CA ASN A 123 -1.49 -15.78 9.46
C ASN A 123 -0.28 -15.05 10.07
N ARG A 124 0.88 -15.68 10.05
CA ARG A 124 2.09 -15.05 10.59
C ARG A 124 2.80 -14.25 9.51
N VAL A 125 3.08 -13.00 9.83
CA VAL A 125 3.92 -12.13 9.02
C VAL A 125 5.38 -12.45 9.34
N ALA A 126 6.20 -12.70 8.31
CA ALA A 126 7.63 -12.93 8.51
C ALA A 126 8.29 -11.66 9.09
N PRO A 127 9.29 -11.81 9.98
CA PRO A 127 9.95 -10.63 10.58
C PRO A 127 10.48 -9.62 9.55
N VAL A 128 11.03 -10.09 8.44
CA VAL A 128 11.56 -9.21 7.39
C VAL A 128 10.44 -8.41 6.71
N GLU A 129 9.27 -9.00 6.57
CA GLU A 129 8.10 -8.31 6.00
C GLU A 129 7.52 -7.32 7.00
N ALA A 130 7.47 -7.68 8.29
CA ALA A 130 7.03 -6.77 9.35
C ALA A 130 7.91 -5.52 9.41
N GLU A 131 9.24 -5.70 9.34
CA GLU A 131 10.18 -4.58 9.28
C GLU A 131 9.96 -3.70 8.05
N ARG A 132 9.67 -4.32 6.91
CA ARG A 132 9.41 -3.59 5.67
C ARG A 132 8.12 -2.78 5.78
N ILE A 133 7.07 -3.31 6.41
CA ILE A 133 5.82 -2.58 6.64
C ILE A 133 6.08 -1.37 7.54
N GLU A 134 6.86 -1.52 8.59
CA GLU A 134 7.23 -0.39 9.45
C GLU A 134 8.00 0.67 8.68
N LYS A 135 8.92 0.25 7.82
CA LYS A 135 9.69 1.17 6.99
C LYS A 135 8.79 1.93 6.01
N VAL A 136 7.84 1.25 5.38
CA VAL A 136 6.86 1.89 4.50
C VAL A 136 6.07 2.95 5.28
N GLY A 137 5.59 2.60 6.48
CA GLY A 137 4.87 3.55 7.33
C GLY A 137 5.72 4.77 7.69
N ALA A 138 6.99 4.55 8.02
CA ALA A 138 7.91 5.64 8.35
C ALA A 138 8.16 6.56 7.14
N LEU A 139 8.36 5.99 5.95
CA LEU A 139 8.58 6.76 4.73
C LEU A 139 7.36 7.61 4.36
N LEU A 140 6.16 7.14 4.69
CA LEU A 140 4.90 7.87 4.46
C LEU A 140 4.56 8.84 5.60
N GLY A 141 5.36 8.88 6.66
CA GLY A 141 5.18 9.83 7.76
C GLY A 141 4.16 9.43 8.81
N LEU A 142 3.82 8.14 8.92
CA LEU A 142 2.81 7.70 9.89
C LEU A 142 3.18 7.96 11.34
N PRO A 143 4.43 7.74 11.81
CA PRO A 143 4.77 8.02 13.20
C PRO A 143 4.50 9.46 13.61
N GLU A 144 4.87 10.43 12.76
CA GLU A 144 4.65 11.86 13.03
C GLU A 144 3.14 12.19 13.07
N LEU A 145 2.35 11.54 12.23
CA LEU A 145 0.90 11.73 12.23
C LEU A 145 0.26 11.23 13.53
N LEU A 146 0.75 10.12 14.06
CA LEU A 146 0.23 9.57 15.32
C LEU A 146 0.56 10.50 16.50
N GLU A 147 1.70 11.19 16.47
CA GLU A 147 2.06 12.16 17.49
C GLU A 147 1.19 13.43 17.44
N GLN A 148 0.66 13.76 16.28
CA GLN A 148 -0.22 14.92 16.08
C GLN A 148 -1.68 14.64 16.45
N ALA A 149 -2.01 13.41 16.74
CA ALA A 149 -3.39 13.00 16.99
C ALA A 149 -3.89 13.40 18.38
#